data_4b98b4ea92030c015b0a37ad2907a7d1
#
_entry.id   4b98b4ea92030c015b0a37ad2907a7d1
#
_cell.length_a   1.000
_cell.length_b   1.000
_cell.length_c   1.000
_cell.angle_alpha   90.00
_cell.angle_beta   90.00
_cell.angle_gamma   90.00
#
_symmetry.space_group_name_H-M   'P 1'
#
loop_
_entity.id
_entity.type
_entity.pdbx_description
1 polymer ?
#
loop_
_entity_poly.entity_id
_entity_poly.type
_entity_poly.pdbx_seq_one_letter_code
_entity_poly.pdbx_strand_id
1 'polypeptide(L)'
;MCKRVQRLSGEERCAIHVKATTLAAHHKEFDTKQISGSSPPGVFVGRFGYPKVFIGPMVPPVSGDTEILDTPEWWMGKGFDEIVDFRYSLLRGYSRANVFDAHKGGRLIETLQEVAMMTKPVETELVLTRPPRKILDLREDSQPFGPIAPLASFQTGNSSVDDRIEKAFYDGDLLADDALLQLYRNGVLVTRIQRAFSLGMLGENKSRKLVPTRWSITAVDSNLSLRLMARIRQHPLIDEYRVYKYTYLDNTYVGILTPESWRFEWIEAWFEPELLATSFPDVNIATDVENTSYVSPDGHRPVMLGDSEGFRNRKTYAKPGGCYYSARLAVSEYLDTIRRQAGAIMLREIHPGYIMPVGVWNVRESLRALFKTRFEQFDSMDSAMNHVSTIFEIPKRGWIENSALLQKAYFQRKISEFN
;
A
#
# COMPACT_ATOMS: atom_id res chain seq x y z
N MET A 1 -14.53 8.50 24.47
CA MET A 1 -15.75 7.94 23.86
C MET A 1 -15.49 7.82 22.37
N CYS A 2 -15.67 6.64 21.81
CA CYS A 2 -15.48 6.42 20.38
C CYS A 2 -16.55 7.22 19.62
N LYS A 3 -16.11 8.12 18.73
CA LYS A 3 -17.05 8.96 17.95
C LYS A 3 -17.67 8.19 16.79
N ARG A 4 -17.11 7.02 16.46
CA ARG A 4 -17.49 6.18 15.34
C ARG A 4 -17.71 4.76 15.81
N VAL A 5 -18.95 4.45 16.14
CA VAL A 5 -19.37 3.08 16.43
C VAL A 5 -20.11 2.59 15.18
N GLN A 6 -19.59 1.57 14.56
CA GLN A 6 -20.21 0.98 13.37
C GLN A 6 -20.57 -0.46 13.59
N ARG A 7 -21.67 -0.89 13.01
CA ARG A 7 -22.09 -2.29 13.02
C ARG A 7 -21.38 -3.06 11.92
N LEU A 8 -20.35 -3.81 12.31
CA LEU A 8 -19.73 -4.82 11.46
C LEU A 8 -20.22 -6.19 11.93
N SER A 9 -20.84 -6.95 11.04
CA SER A 9 -21.35 -8.30 11.36
C SER A 9 -22.36 -8.34 12.54
N GLY A 10 -23.14 -7.27 12.75
CA GLY A 10 -24.12 -7.18 13.83
C GLY A 10 -23.58 -6.66 15.17
N GLU A 11 -22.29 -6.40 15.31
CA GLU A 11 -21.67 -5.79 16.49
C GLU A 11 -21.25 -4.35 16.24
N GLU A 12 -21.41 -3.50 17.26
CA GLU A 12 -20.90 -2.13 17.24
C GLU A 12 -19.40 -2.12 17.48
N ARG A 13 -18.61 -1.83 16.44
CA ARG A 13 -17.15 -1.78 16.51
C ARG A 13 -16.62 -0.41 16.10
N CYS A 14 -15.56 0.03 16.76
CA CYS A 14 -14.82 1.21 16.36
C CYS A 14 -13.31 0.94 16.37
N ALA A 15 -12.55 1.72 15.60
CA ALA A 15 -11.11 1.59 15.50
C ALA A 15 -10.39 1.60 16.86
N ILE A 16 -10.81 2.47 17.79
CA ILE A 16 -10.22 2.55 19.14
C ILE A 16 -10.47 1.25 19.91
N HIS A 17 -11.69 0.70 19.83
CA HIS A 17 -12.03 -0.54 20.53
C HIS A 17 -11.20 -1.71 20.00
N VAL A 18 -11.12 -1.88 18.68
CA VAL A 18 -10.30 -2.94 18.05
C VAL A 18 -8.84 -2.80 18.46
N LYS A 19 -8.27 -1.59 18.37
CA LYS A 19 -6.88 -1.34 18.77
C LYS A 19 -6.65 -1.61 20.27
N ALA A 20 -7.58 -1.18 21.13
CA ALA A 20 -7.44 -1.33 22.57
C ALA A 20 -7.54 -2.78 23.02
N THR A 21 -8.49 -3.55 22.49
CA THR A 21 -8.65 -4.98 22.80
C THR A 21 -7.45 -5.79 22.31
N THR A 22 -6.98 -5.56 21.10
CA THR A 22 -5.78 -6.24 20.56
C THR A 22 -4.54 -5.91 21.39
N LEU A 23 -4.32 -4.62 21.70
CA LEU A 23 -3.18 -4.21 22.52
C LEU A 23 -3.25 -4.82 23.93
N ALA A 24 -4.45 -4.92 24.53
CA ALA A 24 -4.63 -5.54 25.83
C ALA A 24 -4.33 -7.04 25.81
N ALA A 25 -4.67 -7.74 24.74
CA ALA A 25 -4.34 -9.15 24.55
C ALA A 25 -2.82 -9.41 24.57
N HIS A 26 -2.05 -8.56 23.90
CA HIS A 26 -0.58 -8.68 23.84
C HIS A 26 0.16 -8.04 25.02
N HIS A 27 -0.56 -7.42 25.97
CA HIS A 27 0.03 -6.59 27.02
C HIS A 27 1.07 -7.32 27.88
N LYS A 28 0.80 -8.58 28.26
CA LYS A 28 1.68 -9.35 29.16
C LYS A 28 2.98 -9.76 28.48
N GLU A 29 2.94 -9.98 27.16
CA GLU A 29 4.06 -10.44 26.35
C GLU A 29 5.13 -9.35 26.17
N PHE A 30 4.72 -8.07 26.22
CA PHE A 30 5.59 -6.92 26.03
C PHE A 30 5.99 -6.18 27.31
N ASP A 31 5.69 -6.71 28.50
CA ASP A 31 6.03 -6.06 29.76
C ASP A 31 7.45 -6.45 30.27
N THR A 32 8.38 -6.60 29.34
CA THR A 32 9.75 -7.01 29.59
C THR A 32 10.75 -6.22 28.75
N LYS A 33 12.02 -6.24 29.18
CA LYS A 33 13.12 -5.67 28.41
C LYS A 33 13.76 -6.66 27.42
N GLN A 34 13.44 -7.94 27.54
CA GLN A 34 13.94 -9.00 26.66
C GLN A 34 12.77 -9.62 25.92
N ILE A 35 12.84 -9.60 24.62
CA ILE A 35 11.85 -10.18 23.72
C ILE A 35 12.58 -11.17 22.82
N SER A 36 12.10 -12.40 22.79
CA SER A 36 12.61 -13.44 21.90
C SER A 36 11.45 -14.03 21.10
N GLY A 37 11.69 -14.29 19.83
CA GLY A 37 10.73 -14.93 18.95
C GLY A 37 11.21 -14.99 17.51
N SER A 38 10.46 -15.68 16.67
CA SER A 38 10.77 -15.80 15.25
C SER A 38 10.38 -14.51 14.52
N SER A 39 11.36 -13.64 14.23
CA SER A 39 11.12 -12.45 13.44
C SER A 39 10.79 -12.85 11.99
N PRO A 40 9.64 -12.43 11.43
CA PRO A 40 9.52 -12.43 9.99
C PRO A 40 10.66 -11.58 9.43
N PRO A 41 11.12 -11.73 8.18
CA PRO A 41 12.17 -10.87 7.61
C PRO A 41 11.75 -9.40 7.55
N GLY A 42 11.22 -8.88 8.65
CA GLY A 42 10.56 -7.60 8.84
C GLY A 42 11.48 -6.57 9.50
N VAL A 43 11.62 -5.43 8.84
CA VAL A 43 12.38 -4.29 9.32
C VAL A 43 11.63 -3.00 9.01
N PHE A 44 11.91 -1.94 9.76
CA PHE A 44 11.34 -0.64 9.46
C PHE A 44 12.40 0.46 9.42
N VAL A 45 12.15 1.46 8.59
CA VAL A 45 12.88 2.72 8.52
C VAL A 45 11.87 3.86 8.69
N GLY A 46 11.99 4.60 9.78
CA GLY A 46 11.12 5.73 10.10
C GLY A 46 11.39 6.94 9.19
N ARG A 47 10.46 7.90 9.16
CA ARG A 47 10.60 9.15 8.37
C ARG A 47 10.91 10.39 9.20
N PHE A 48 10.56 10.37 10.48
CA PHE A 48 10.74 11.53 11.36
C PHE A 48 12.20 11.73 11.74
N GLY A 49 12.62 13.00 11.69
CA GLY A 49 14.00 13.41 12.01
C GLY A 49 14.99 13.25 10.84
N TYR A 50 14.47 13.01 9.60
CA TYR A 50 15.33 12.93 8.41
C TYR A 50 16.37 14.06 8.35
N PRO A 51 17.65 13.80 8.04
CA PRO A 51 18.25 12.54 7.61
C PRO A 51 18.62 11.55 8.73
N LYS A 52 18.39 11.86 10.01
CA LYS A 52 18.60 10.96 11.16
C LYS A 52 17.28 10.28 11.53
N VAL A 53 17.07 9.08 11.00
CA VAL A 53 15.82 8.32 11.13
C VAL A 53 15.93 7.23 12.19
N PHE A 54 14.78 6.70 12.61
CA PHE A 54 14.74 5.48 13.43
C PHE A 54 14.72 4.25 12.52
N ILE A 55 15.53 3.25 12.86
CA ILE A 55 15.59 1.97 12.17
C ILE A 55 15.55 0.82 13.18
N GLY A 56 15.07 -0.31 12.76
CA GLY A 56 15.16 -1.50 13.59
C GLY A 56 14.35 -2.70 13.09
N PRO A 57 14.50 -3.84 13.80
CA PRO A 57 13.75 -5.05 13.52
C PRO A 57 12.31 -4.97 14.01
N MET A 58 11.48 -5.86 13.48
CA MET A 58 10.13 -6.12 13.95
C MET A 58 10.05 -7.57 14.44
N VAL A 59 9.88 -7.76 15.74
CA VAL A 59 9.97 -9.07 16.39
C VAL A 59 8.69 -9.37 17.17
N PRO A 60 8.03 -10.50 16.90
CA PRO A 60 6.92 -10.97 17.72
C PRO A 60 7.45 -11.73 18.94
N PRO A 61 6.71 -11.80 20.04
CA PRO A 61 7.08 -12.56 21.24
C PRO A 61 6.73 -14.07 21.12
N VAL A 62 6.69 -14.58 19.90
CA VAL A 62 6.32 -15.97 19.59
C VAL A 62 7.30 -16.60 18.61
N SER A 63 7.54 -17.90 18.74
CA SER A 63 8.39 -18.68 17.83
C SER A 63 7.57 -19.47 16.82
N GLY A 64 8.17 -19.77 15.68
CA GLY A 64 7.59 -20.58 14.62
C GLY A 64 7.38 -19.80 13.30
N ASP A 65 6.37 -20.19 12.53
CA ASP A 65 6.05 -19.53 11.27
C ASP A 65 5.27 -18.22 11.51
N THR A 66 5.98 -17.12 11.47
CA THR A 66 5.45 -15.78 11.68
C THR A 66 5.46 -14.93 10.41
N GLU A 67 5.71 -15.52 9.25
CA GLU A 67 5.87 -14.79 7.99
C GLU A 67 4.63 -13.96 7.63
N ILE A 68 3.44 -14.49 7.94
CA ILE A 68 2.16 -13.81 7.69
C ILE A 68 2.07 -12.45 8.41
N LEU A 69 2.74 -12.26 9.54
CA LEU A 69 2.64 -11.03 10.33
C LEU A 69 3.16 -9.79 9.60
N ASP A 70 4.03 -9.97 8.58
CA ASP A 70 4.57 -8.85 7.78
C ASP A 70 4.58 -9.13 6.26
N THR A 71 3.65 -9.97 5.79
CA THR A 71 3.48 -10.28 4.35
C THR A 71 2.07 -9.93 3.89
N PRO A 72 1.81 -8.64 3.60
CA PRO A 72 0.48 -8.16 3.21
C PRO A 72 -0.13 -8.84 1.98
N GLU A 73 0.68 -9.40 1.10
CA GLU A 73 0.23 -10.20 -0.04
C GLU A 73 -0.64 -11.41 0.37
N TRP A 74 -0.52 -11.87 1.63
CA TRP A 74 -1.29 -13.00 2.18
C TRP A 74 -2.46 -12.57 3.05
N TRP A 75 -2.72 -11.28 3.18
CA TRP A 75 -3.78 -10.76 4.05
C TRP A 75 -5.14 -10.64 3.35
N MET A 76 -5.22 -10.91 2.05
CA MET A 76 -6.50 -10.88 1.35
C MET A 76 -7.48 -11.91 1.95
N GLY A 77 -8.71 -11.42 2.23
CA GLY A 77 -9.74 -12.20 2.90
C GLY A 77 -9.69 -12.14 4.44
N LYS A 78 -8.65 -11.51 5.04
CA LYS A 78 -8.56 -11.29 6.48
C LYS A 78 -9.41 -10.09 6.91
N GLY A 79 -10.01 -10.19 8.10
CA GLY A 79 -10.75 -9.09 8.70
C GLY A 79 -9.87 -8.06 9.40
N PHE A 80 -10.47 -6.95 9.84
CA PHE A 80 -9.75 -5.90 10.59
C PHE A 80 -9.06 -6.44 11.83
N ASP A 81 -9.72 -7.31 12.60
CA ASP A 81 -9.17 -7.86 13.83
C ASP A 81 -7.88 -8.63 13.57
N GLU A 82 -7.85 -9.49 12.55
CA GLU A 82 -6.67 -10.27 12.19
C GLU A 82 -5.53 -9.36 11.70
N ILE A 83 -5.83 -8.36 10.86
CA ILE A 83 -4.82 -7.44 10.32
C ILE A 83 -4.23 -6.57 11.44
N VAL A 84 -5.07 -6.11 12.36
CA VAL A 84 -4.62 -5.34 13.53
C VAL A 84 -3.77 -6.24 14.43
N ASP A 85 -4.18 -7.48 14.67
CA ASP A 85 -3.44 -8.47 15.45
C ASP A 85 -2.05 -8.72 14.85
N PHE A 86 -1.94 -8.99 13.55
CA PHE A 86 -0.64 -9.14 12.86
C PHE A 86 0.29 -7.94 13.09
N ARG A 87 -0.26 -6.73 13.05
CA ARG A 87 0.51 -5.51 13.26
C ARG A 87 0.91 -5.28 14.71
N TYR A 88 0.03 -5.58 15.66
CA TYR A 88 0.30 -5.39 17.07
C TYR A 88 1.19 -6.50 17.68
N SER A 89 1.22 -7.68 17.07
CA SER A 89 2.13 -8.76 17.44
C SER A 89 3.60 -8.43 17.21
N LEU A 90 3.90 -7.42 16.35
CA LEU A 90 5.26 -7.05 15.97
C LEU A 90 5.80 -5.89 16.81
N LEU A 91 6.63 -6.17 17.80
CA LEU A 91 7.38 -5.15 18.52
C LEU A 91 8.47 -4.55 17.62
N ARG A 92 8.56 -3.22 17.60
CA ARG A 92 9.59 -2.49 16.88
C ARG A 92 10.68 -2.00 17.85
N GLY A 93 11.82 -2.68 17.84
CA GLY A 93 13.03 -2.20 18.50
C GLY A 93 13.65 -1.08 17.64
N TYR A 94 13.97 0.10 18.20
CA TYR A 94 14.54 1.18 17.40
C TYR A 94 15.87 1.72 17.90
N SER A 95 16.69 2.11 16.94
CA SER A 95 17.90 2.91 17.12
C SER A 95 17.93 4.03 16.08
N ARG A 96 18.78 5.05 16.28
CA ARG A 96 18.96 6.13 15.30
C ARG A 96 20.08 5.79 14.33
N ALA A 97 19.85 6.05 13.04
CA ALA A 97 20.85 5.96 11.99
C ALA A 97 20.73 7.16 11.05
N ASN A 98 21.83 7.54 10.43
CA ASN A 98 21.81 8.50 9.34
C ASN A 98 21.49 7.74 8.04
N VAL A 99 20.64 8.31 7.20
CA VAL A 99 20.27 7.65 5.93
C VAL A 99 21.47 7.38 5.01
N PHE A 100 22.53 8.14 5.14
CA PHE A 100 23.78 7.96 4.39
C PHE A 100 24.70 6.86 4.94
N ASP A 101 24.31 6.19 6.03
CA ASP A 101 25.12 5.12 6.60
C ASP A 101 24.82 3.75 5.98
N ALA A 102 23.83 3.64 5.07
CA ALA A 102 23.45 2.38 4.42
C ALA A 102 24.62 1.65 3.75
N HIS A 103 25.56 2.39 3.15
CA HIS A 103 26.73 1.84 2.46
C HIS A 103 28.01 1.82 3.32
N LYS A 104 28.01 2.58 4.42
CA LYS A 104 29.18 2.63 5.31
C LYS A 104 29.24 1.45 6.25
N GLY A 105 28.13 0.71 6.34
CA GLY A 105 27.98 -0.40 7.27
C GLY A 105 27.73 0.07 8.71
N GLY A 106 27.86 -0.86 9.60
CA GLY A 106 27.63 -0.73 11.02
C GLY A 106 26.78 -1.90 11.49
N ARG A 107 27.19 -2.56 12.57
CA ARG A 107 26.63 -3.83 13.02
C ARG A 107 25.09 -3.92 12.94
N LEU A 108 24.40 -2.86 13.36
CA LEU A 108 22.93 -2.87 13.31
C LEU A 108 22.39 -2.87 11.88
N ILE A 109 22.93 -2.01 10.99
CA ILE A 109 22.46 -1.92 9.60
C ILE A 109 22.76 -3.22 8.87
N GLU A 110 23.95 -3.76 9.02
CA GLU A 110 24.37 -5.04 8.43
C GLU A 110 23.44 -6.18 8.89
N THR A 111 23.19 -6.32 10.18
CA THR A 111 22.27 -7.33 10.70
C THR A 111 20.84 -7.16 10.19
N LEU A 112 20.34 -5.91 10.06
CA LEU A 112 19.01 -5.65 9.48
C LEU A 112 18.96 -6.00 7.98
N GLN A 113 20.04 -5.76 7.24
CA GLN A 113 20.17 -6.16 5.83
C GLN A 113 20.20 -7.68 5.70
N GLU A 114 20.94 -8.38 6.55
CA GLU A 114 20.94 -9.85 6.62
C GLU A 114 19.53 -10.39 6.89
N VAL A 115 18.82 -9.88 7.89
CA VAL A 115 17.43 -10.27 8.17
C VAL A 115 16.52 -10.04 6.97
N ALA A 116 16.65 -8.92 6.29
CA ALA A 116 15.81 -8.61 5.12
C ALA A 116 16.07 -9.55 3.92
N MET A 117 17.25 -10.18 3.85
CA MET A 117 17.55 -11.19 2.84
C MET A 117 17.00 -12.58 3.16
N MET A 118 16.67 -12.87 4.42
CA MET A 118 16.24 -14.20 4.86
C MET A 118 14.94 -14.64 4.17
N THR A 119 14.84 -15.93 3.88
CA THR A 119 13.66 -16.52 3.20
C THR A 119 12.56 -16.94 4.16
N LYS A 120 12.89 -17.15 5.44
CA LYS A 120 11.97 -17.64 6.48
C LYS A 120 12.13 -16.82 7.75
N PRO A 121 11.14 -16.85 8.66
CA PRO A 121 11.27 -16.30 9.99
C PRO A 121 12.51 -16.86 10.71
N VAL A 122 13.19 -16.00 11.45
CA VAL A 122 14.44 -16.32 12.15
C VAL A 122 14.32 -16.01 13.63
N GLU A 123 14.83 -16.93 14.46
CA GLU A 123 14.90 -16.71 15.90
C GLU A 123 15.73 -15.45 16.20
N THR A 124 15.13 -14.57 16.96
CA THR A 124 15.65 -13.23 17.20
C THR A 124 15.51 -12.87 18.66
N GLU A 125 16.55 -12.28 19.22
CA GLU A 125 16.58 -11.75 20.56
C GLU A 125 16.77 -10.25 20.56
N LEU A 126 15.83 -9.53 21.20
CA LEU A 126 15.89 -8.09 21.43
C LEU A 126 16.15 -7.82 22.90
N VAL A 127 17.15 -7.02 23.20
CA VAL A 127 17.32 -6.39 24.51
C VAL A 127 16.97 -4.90 24.37
N LEU A 128 16.02 -4.44 25.18
CA LEU A 128 15.52 -3.08 25.17
C LEU A 128 16.10 -2.29 26.34
N THR A 129 16.34 -0.99 26.15
CA THR A 129 16.79 -0.14 27.25
C THR A 129 15.70 0.06 28.31
N ARG A 130 14.44 -0.03 27.89
CA ARG A 130 13.26 0.02 28.76
C ARG A 130 12.13 -0.80 28.10
N PRO A 131 11.16 -1.29 28.88
CA PRO A 131 9.98 -1.93 28.32
C PRO A 131 9.26 -1.05 27.31
N PRO A 132 8.56 -1.61 26.33
CA PRO A 132 7.78 -0.87 25.36
C PRO A 132 6.77 0.05 26.02
N ARG A 133 6.63 1.25 25.50
CA ARG A 133 5.56 2.13 25.95
C ARG A 133 4.23 1.60 25.43
N LYS A 134 3.27 1.50 26.33
CA LYS A 134 1.88 1.16 26.05
C LYS A 134 1.17 2.38 25.45
N ILE A 135 1.62 2.84 24.31
CA ILE A 135 1.00 3.98 23.63
C ILE A 135 -0.10 3.41 22.75
N LEU A 136 -1.32 3.44 23.24
CA LEU A 136 -2.49 3.31 22.39
C LEU A 136 -2.58 4.60 21.56
N ASP A 137 -2.38 4.49 20.26
CA ASP A 137 -2.72 5.60 19.36
C ASP A 137 -4.25 5.68 19.28
N LEU A 138 -4.81 6.57 20.12
CA LEU A 138 -6.25 6.79 20.23
C LEU A 138 -6.84 7.51 19.01
N ARG A 139 -6.00 7.89 18.04
CA ARG A 139 -6.51 8.43 16.77
C ARG A 139 -7.17 7.27 16.01
N GLU A 140 -8.45 7.42 15.76
CA GLU A 140 -9.28 6.42 15.07
C GLU A 140 -8.72 6.10 13.68
N ASP A 141 -8.02 7.01 13.10
CA ASP A 141 -7.56 7.14 11.73
C ASP A 141 -6.08 6.77 11.49
N SER A 142 -5.32 6.45 12.54
CA SER A 142 -3.93 5.98 12.38
C SER A 142 -3.88 4.51 12.00
N GLN A 143 -2.96 4.16 11.08
CA GLN A 143 -2.65 2.77 10.79
C GLN A 143 -2.23 2.03 12.06
N PRO A 144 -2.63 0.75 12.22
CA PRO A 144 -2.18 -0.04 13.36
C PRO A 144 -0.67 -0.32 13.26
N PHE A 145 0.02 -0.04 14.35
CA PHE A 145 1.44 -0.34 14.50
C PHE A 145 1.70 -0.94 15.86
N GLY A 146 2.51 -1.99 15.91
CA GLY A 146 2.92 -2.64 17.13
C GLY A 146 3.70 -1.74 18.09
N PRO A 147 3.90 -2.16 19.33
CA PRO A 147 4.64 -1.43 20.34
C PRO A 147 6.04 -1.03 19.87
N ILE A 148 6.59 0.05 20.44
CA ILE A 148 7.91 0.55 20.06
C ILE A 148 8.76 0.80 21.31
N ALA A 149 10.02 0.39 21.28
CA ALA A 149 10.96 0.63 22.38
C ALA A 149 12.40 0.87 21.87
N PRO A 150 13.19 1.65 22.62
CA PRO A 150 14.59 1.86 22.24
C PRO A 150 15.40 0.59 22.43
N LEU A 151 16.19 0.25 21.41
CA LEU A 151 17.01 -0.94 21.33
C LEU A 151 18.31 -0.77 22.11
N ALA A 152 18.70 -1.73 22.93
CA ALA A 152 20.00 -1.85 23.55
C ALA A 152 20.90 -2.80 22.72
N SER A 153 20.38 -3.99 22.37
CA SER A 153 21.05 -4.93 21.49
C SER A 153 20.05 -5.75 20.68
N PHE A 154 20.51 -6.29 19.58
CA PHE A 154 19.78 -7.11 18.64
C PHE A 154 20.67 -8.25 18.16
N GLN A 155 20.18 -9.47 18.30
CA GLN A 155 20.85 -10.66 17.81
C GLN A 155 19.84 -11.52 17.03
N THR A 156 20.33 -12.17 15.99
CA THR A 156 19.53 -13.05 15.12
C THR A 156 20.27 -14.36 14.92
N GLY A 157 19.50 -15.44 14.84
CA GLY A 157 20.00 -16.73 14.40
C GLY A 157 20.30 -16.73 12.90
N ASN A 158 20.78 -17.84 12.39
CA ASN A 158 21.03 -18.03 10.96
C ASN A 158 19.80 -18.64 10.30
N SER A 159 19.48 -18.15 9.11
CA SER A 159 18.44 -18.70 8.23
C SER A 159 18.94 -18.70 6.79
N SER A 160 18.25 -19.41 5.92
CA SER A 160 18.54 -19.38 4.50
C SER A 160 18.28 -17.99 3.91
N VAL A 161 19.18 -17.55 3.07
CA VAL A 161 19.11 -16.26 2.37
C VAL A 161 18.45 -16.46 1.00
N ASP A 162 17.77 -15.45 0.52
CA ASP A 162 17.22 -15.39 -0.83
C ASP A 162 18.32 -15.01 -1.81
N ASP A 163 18.83 -15.98 -2.55
CA ASP A 163 19.93 -15.79 -3.51
C ASP A 163 19.68 -14.66 -4.51
N ARG A 164 18.41 -14.36 -4.83
CA ARG A 164 18.04 -13.29 -5.76
C ARG A 164 18.30 -11.93 -5.15
N ILE A 165 17.91 -11.75 -3.88
CA ILE A 165 18.12 -10.49 -3.14
C ILE A 165 19.62 -10.34 -2.81
N GLU A 166 20.26 -11.42 -2.37
CA GLU A 166 21.69 -11.44 -2.06
C GLU A 166 22.53 -11.07 -3.28
N LYS A 167 22.25 -11.67 -4.44
CA LYS A 167 22.94 -11.35 -5.69
C LYS A 167 22.77 -9.88 -6.08
N ALA A 168 21.57 -9.33 -5.97
CA ALA A 168 21.32 -7.91 -6.25
C ALA A 168 22.00 -6.98 -5.23
N PHE A 169 22.15 -7.42 -3.97
CA PHE A 169 22.86 -6.67 -2.93
C PHE A 169 24.36 -6.59 -3.18
N TYR A 170 25.00 -7.70 -3.57
CA TYR A 170 26.44 -7.73 -3.83
C TYR A 170 26.84 -7.18 -5.21
N ASP A 171 25.87 -6.99 -6.12
CA ASP A 171 26.10 -6.29 -7.38
C ASP A 171 26.16 -4.76 -7.16
N GLY A 172 27.35 -4.25 -6.93
CA GLY A 172 27.57 -2.85 -6.58
C GLY A 172 27.42 -1.85 -7.74
N ASP A 173 27.33 -2.34 -8.96
CA ASP A 173 27.20 -1.53 -10.19
C ASP A 173 25.78 -1.59 -10.77
N LEU A 174 24.92 -2.48 -10.28
CA LEU A 174 23.55 -2.62 -10.73
C LEU A 174 22.71 -1.39 -10.33
N LEU A 175 22.08 -0.76 -11.32
CA LEU A 175 21.19 0.38 -11.04
C LEU A 175 19.97 -0.08 -10.21
N ALA A 176 19.49 0.80 -9.31
CA ALA A 176 18.35 0.48 -8.45
C ALA A 176 17.12 0.07 -9.25
N ASP A 177 16.81 0.79 -10.32
CA ASP A 177 15.66 0.52 -11.19
C ASP A 177 15.73 -0.86 -11.85
N ASP A 178 16.91 -1.28 -12.26
CA ASP A 178 17.12 -2.60 -12.88
C ASP A 178 17.09 -3.71 -11.83
N ALA A 179 17.64 -3.47 -10.64
CA ALA A 179 17.54 -4.39 -9.50
C ALA A 179 16.08 -4.63 -9.11
N LEU A 180 15.25 -3.59 -8.98
CA LEU A 180 13.83 -3.69 -8.67
C LEU A 180 13.09 -4.57 -9.70
N LEU A 181 13.31 -4.29 -10.99
CA LEU A 181 12.68 -5.04 -12.07
C LEU A 181 13.15 -6.49 -12.13
N GLN A 182 14.43 -6.75 -11.92
CA GLN A 182 15.00 -8.09 -11.90
C GLN A 182 14.42 -8.93 -10.76
N LEU A 183 14.37 -8.39 -9.54
CA LEU A 183 13.80 -9.06 -8.38
C LEU A 183 12.31 -9.36 -8.61
N TYR A 184 11.56 -8.39 -9.11
CA TYR A 184 10.14 -8.54 -9.42
C TYR A 184 9.89 -9.65 -10.46
N ARG A 185 10.64 -9.66 -11.57
CA ARG A 185 10.52 -10.69 -12.63
C ARG A 185 10.91 -12.09 -12.15
N ASN A 186 11.81 -12.16 -11.18
CA ASN A 186 12.21 -13.42 -10.56
C ASN A 186 11.24 -13.86 -9.45
N GLY A 187 10.08 -13.21 -9.30
CA GLY A 187 9.01 -13.63 -8.39
C GLY A 187 9.27 -13.27 -6.91
N VAL A 188 10.16 -12.32 -6.62
CA VAL A 188 10.29 -11.79 -5.26
C VAL A 188 9.07 -10.94 -4.95
N LEU A 189 8.44 -11.16 -3.78
CA LEU A 189 7.27 -10.39 -3.36
C LEU A 189 7.58 -8.89 -3.30
N VAL A 190 6.64 -8.06 -3.75
CA VAL A 190 6.82 -6.61 -3.81
C VAL A 190 7.16 -6.03 -2.44
N THR A 191 6.53 -6.54 -1.37
CA THR A 191 6.85 -6.12 0.01
C THR A 191 8.30 -6.42 0.40
N ARG A 192 8.87 -7.56 -0.04
CA ARG A 192 10.28 -7.89 0.21
C ARG A 192 11.22 -6.98 -0.59
N ILE A 193 10.87 -6.66 -1.84
CA ILE A 193 11.60 -5.69 -2.66
C ILE A 193 11.58 -4.29 -2.00
N GLN A 194 10.42 -3.84 -1.52
CA GLN A 194 10.26 -2.58 -0.81
C GLN A 194 11.13 -2.52 0.45
N ARG A 195 11.26 -3.63 1.16
CA ARG A 195 12.07 -3.77 2.37
C ARG A 195 13.56 -3.68 2.06
N ALA A 196 14.04 -4.44 1.07
CA ALA A 196 15.41 -4.38 0.60
C ALA A 196 15.79 -2.97 0.11
N PHE A 197 14.90 -2.31 -0.66
CA PHE A 197 15.10 -0.93 -1.09
C PHE A 197 15.12 0.05 0.09
N SER A 198 14.26 -0.14 1.09
CA SER A 198 14.22 0.70 2.30
C SER A 198 15.52 0.68 3.08
N LEU A 199 16.20 -0.47 3.15
CA LEU A 199 17.50 -0.64 3.81
C LEU A 199 18.70 -0.24 2.94
N GLY A 200 18.48 0.37 1.77
CA GLY A 200 19.57 0.79 0.89
C GLY A 200 20.39 -0.37 0.33
N MET A 201 19.75 -1.53 0.11
CA MET A 201 20.43 -2.72 -0.38
C MET A 201 20.55 -2.75 -1.91
N LEU A 202 19.79 -1.94 -2.62
CA LEU A 202 19.70 -1.94 -4.08
C LEU A 202 20.27 -0.67 -4.69
N GLY A 203 20.89 -0.79 -5.85
CA GLY A 203 21.53 0.31 -6.57
C GLY A 203 23.05 0.33 -6.41
N GLU A 204 23.70 1.26 -7.13
CA GLU A 204 25.15 1.46 -7.05
C GLU A 204 25.61 1.75 -5.61
N ASN A 205 26.66 1.09 -5.14
CA ASN A 205 27.14 1.16 -3.76
C ASN A 205 27.24 2.61 -3.22
N LYS A 206 27.85 3.51 -3.99
CA LYS A 206 28.07 4.92 -3.58
C LYS A 206 26.77 5.72 -3.43
N SER A 207 25.69 5.26 -4.04
CA SER A 207 24.38 5.94 -4.09
C SER A 207 23.39 5.40 -3.08
N ARG A 208 23.68 4.27 -2.43
CA ARG A 208 22.79 3.58 -1.48
C ARG A 208 22.52 4.43 -0.25
N LYS A 209 21.23 4.52 0.13
CA LYS A 209 20.78 5.26 1.30
C LYS A 209 19.62 4.50 1.94
N LEU A 210 19.48 4.65 3.26
CA LEU A 210 18.23 4.23 3.92
C LEU A 210 17.09 5.08 3.40
N VAL A 211 15.99 4.44 3.03
CA VAL A 211 14.78 5.09 2.55
C VAL A 211 13.66 4.82 3.53
N PRO A 212 12.98 5.83 4.09
CA PRO A 212 11.82 5.60 4.93
C PRO A 212 10.85 4.60 4.31
N THR A 213 10.40 3.61 5.08
CA THR A 213 9.56 2.50 4.56
C THR A 213 8.34 3.01 3.77
N ARG A 214 7.70 4.08 4.25
CA ARG A 214 6.56 4.69 3.53
C ARG A 214 6.95 5.21 2.13
N TRP A 215 8.14 5.79 2.00
CA TRP A 215 8.64 6.30 0.71
C TRP A 215 9.11 5.17 -0.20
N SER A 216 9.72 4.14 0.39
CA SER A 216 10.13 2.93 -0.32
C SER A 216 8.95 2.25 -1.02
N ILE A 217 7.81 2.11 -0.34
CA ILE A 217 6.59 1.53 -0.92
C ILE A 217 6.20 2.27 -2.20
N THR A 218 6.07 3.59 -2.12
CA THR A 218 5.69 4.40 -3.28
C THR A 218 6.73 4.38 -4.39
N ALA A 219 8.01 4.43 -4.04
CA ALA A 219 9.11 4.43 -5.01
C ALA A 219 9.16 3.11 -5.81
N VAL A 220 9.04 1.98 -5.12
CA VAL A 220 9.04 0.66 -5.75
C VAL A 220 7.82 0.47 -6.64
N ASP A 221 6.61 0.73 -6.12
CA ASP A 221 5.36 0.60 -6.89
C ASP A 221 5.39 1.52 -8.14
N SER A 222 5.89 2.75 -7.99
CA SER A 222 6.05 3.69 -9.10
C SER A 222 7.04 3.19 -10.14
N ASN A 223 8.21 2.74 -9.72
CA ASN A 223 9.26 2.29 -10.63
C ASN A 223 8.84 1.05 -11.42
N LEU A 224 8.34 0.04 -10.73
CA LEU A 224 7.86 -1.19 -11.38
C LEU A 224 6.75 -0.90 -12.39
N SER A 225 5.76 -0.08 -12.01
CA SER A 225 4.69 0.29 -12.95
C SER A 225 5.21 1.04 -14.19
N LEU A 226 6.18 1.95 -14.05
CA LEU A 226 6.78 2.66 -15.19
C LEU A 226 7.48 1.70 -16.17
N ARG A 227 8.19 0.70 -15.64
CA ARG A 227 8.85 -0.32 -16.45
C ARG A 227 7.85 -1.23 -17.19
N LEU A 228 6.73 -1.60 -16.54
CA LEU A 228 5.65 -2.35 -17.17
C LEU A 228 4.92 -1.51 -18.22
N MET A 229 4.62 -0.24 -17.93
CA MET A 229 3.97 0.67 -18.86
C MET A 229 4.75 0.85 -20.16
N ALA A 230 6.09 0.87 -20.11
CA ALA A 230 6.91 0.95 -21.32
C ALA A 230 6.68 -0.23 -22.28
N ARG A 231 6.35 -1.42 -21.73
CA ARG A 231 5.99 -2.62 -22.52
C ARG A 231 4.54 -2.57 -22.98
N ILE A 232 3.62 -2.22 -22.05
CA ILE A 232 2.18 -2.16 -22.32
C ILE A 232 1.87 -1.25 -23.51
N ARG A 233 2.56 -0.11 -23.63
CA ARG A 233 2.38 0.85 -24.74
C ARG A 233 2.74 0.29 -26.12
N GLN A 234 3.39 -0.88 -26.17
CA GLN A 234 3.74 -1.56 -27.44
C GLN A 234 2.76 -2.69 -27.75
N HIS A 235 1.84 -3.02 -26.86
CA HIS A 235 0.85 -4.06 -27.07
C HIS A 235 -0.37 -3.53 -27.83
N PRO A 236 -1.12 -4.41 -28.54
CA PRO A 236 -2.38 -4.02 -29.14
C PRO A 236 -3.40 -3.60 -28.09
N LEU A 237 -4.34 -2.76 -28.50
CA LEU A 237 -5.46 -2.35 -27.64
C LEU A 237 -6.37 -3.54 -27.31
N ILE A 238 -7.13 -3.41 -26.25
CA ILE A 238 -8.35 -4.22 -26.07
C ILE A 238 -9.41 -3.76 -27.06
N ASP A 239 -10.38 -4.62 -27.33
CA ASP A 239 -11.39 -4.36 -28.38
C ASP A 239 -12.71 -3.80 -27.80
N GLU A 240 -12.93 -3.98 -26.48
CA GLU A 240 -14.17 -3.62 -25.81
C GLU A 240 -13.93 -2.88 -24.49
N TYR A 241 -14.97 -2.22 -23.96
CA TYR A 241 -14.96 -1.72 -22.59
C TYR A 241 -15.16 -2.89 -21.62
N ARG A 242 -14.31 -2.98 -20.60
CA ARG A 242 -14.37 -4.03 -19.57
C ARG A 242 -14.61 -3.41 -18.21
N VAL A 243 -15.60 -3.89 -17.48
CA VAL A 243 -15.88 -3.47 -16.10
C VAL A 243 -15.61 -4.61 -15.16
N TYR A 244 -14.82 -4.37 -14.15
CA TYR A 244 -14.47 -5.27 -13.06
C TYR A 244 -15.00 -4.72 -11.75
N LYS A 245 -15.36 -5.60 -10.82
CA LYS A 245 -15.83 -5.25 -9.47
C LYS A 245 -15.16 -6.13 -8.43
N TYR A 246 -14.81 -5.53 -7.30
CA TYR A 246 -14.32 -6.24 -6.12
C TYR A 246 -14.67 -5.45 -4.85
N THR A 247 -15.00 -6.14 -3.76
CA THR A 247 -15.30 -5.50 -2.47
C THR A 247 -14.48 -6.17 -1.37
N TYR A 248 -13.83 -5.35 -0.53
CA TYR A 248 -13.03 -5.82 0.59
C TYR A 248 -12.89 -4.75 1.68
N LEU A 249 -13.07 -5.15 2.95
CA LEU A 249 -13.02 -4.25 4.11
C LEU A 249 -13.90 -3.01 3.94
N ASP A 250 -15.12 -3.19 3.50
CA ASP A 250 -16.11 -2.13 3.23
C ASP A 250 -15.62 -1.06 2.23
N ASN A 251 -14.77 -1.48 1.30
CA ASN A 251 -14.41 -0.71 0.12
C ASN A 251 -14.93 -1.42 -1.11
N THR A 252 -15.60 -0.70 -1.98
CA THR A 252 -16.00 -1.19 -3.30
C THR A 252 -15.06 -0.61 -4.36
N TYR A 253 -14.43 -1.49 -5.11
CA TYR A 253 -13.52 -1.15 -6.20
C TYR A 253 -14.19 -1.47 -7.53
N VAL A 254 -14.10 -0.55 -8.48
CA VAL A 254 -14.49 -0.75 -9.87
C VAL A 254 -13.34 -0.37 -10.77
N GLY A 255 -13.01 -1.25 -11.71
CA GLY A 255 -12.03 -0.98 -12.76
C GLY A 255 -12.72 -0.94 -14.11
N ILE A 256 -12.57 0.17 -14.84
CA ILE A 256 -13.05 0.33 -16.21
C ILE A 256 -11.83 0.36 -17.12
N LEU A 257 -11.69 -0.65 -17.99
CA LEU A 257 -10.71 -0.64 -19.06
C LEU A 257 -11.38 -0.19 -20.36
N THR A 258 -10.72 0.73 -21.07
CA THR A 258 -11.25 1.32 -22.31
C THR A 258 -10.37 0.94 -23.51
N PRO A 259 -10.96 0.75 -24.71
CA PRO A 259 -10.24 0.42 -25.94
C PRO A 259 -9.47 1.64 -26.50
N GLU A 260 -8.62 2.22 -25.66
CA GLU A 260 -7.81 3.42 -25.97
C GLU A 260 -6.36 3.20 -25.56
N SER A 261 -5.46 4.03 -26.11
CA SER A 261 -4.06 4.07 -25.68
C SER A 261 -3.94 4.33 -24.16
N TRP A 262 -2.87 3.83 -23.55
CA TRP A 262 -2.60 4.00 -22.13
C TRP A 262 -2.97 5.39 -21.62
N ARG A 263 -3.88 5.40 -20.67
CA ARG A 263 -4.22 6.50 -19.76
C ARG A 263 -4.54 5.84 -18.43
N PHE A 264 -4.30 6.53 -17.35
CA PHE A 264 -4.61 5.98 -16.04
C PHE A 264 -5.23 7.06 -15.15
N GLU A 265 -6.26 6.69 -14.42
CA GLU A 265 -6.88 7.51 -13.40
C GLU A 265 -7.20 6.67 -12.18
N TRP A 266 -6.97 7.24 -11.01
CA TRP A 266 -7.34 6.67 -9.73
C TRP A 266 -8.14 7.69 -8.95
N ILE A 267 -9.36 7.33 -8.51
CA ILE A 267 -10.25 8.19 -7.71
C ILE A 267 -10.77 7.41 -6.52
N GLU A 268 -10.66 8.00 -5.34
CA GLU A 268 -11.23 7.52 -4.08
C GLU A 268 -12.35 8.45 -3.65
N ALA A 269 -13.51 7.90 -3.36
CA ALA A 269 -14.64 8.58 -2.73
C ALA A 269 -14.73 8.14 -1.26
N TRP A 270 -14.58 9.07 -0.35
CA TRP A 270 -14.57 8.83 1.09
C TRP A 270 -15.87 9.32 1.71
N PHE A 271 -16.68 8.40 2.22
CA PHE A 271 -17.93 8.72 2.93
C PHE A 271 -17.67 9.35 4.29
N GLU A 272 -16.47 9.17 4.83
CA GLU A 272 -15.97 9.82 6.04
C GLU A 272 -14.75 10.69 5.74
N PRO A 273 -14.94 12.01 5.48
CA PRO A 273 -13.84 12.93 5.11
C PRO A 273 -12.72 13.03 6.16
N GLU A 274 -13.05 12.83 7.43
CA GLU A 274 -12.07 12.87 8.52
C GLU A 274 -11.09 11.72 8.45
N LEU A 275 -11.53 10.54 7.95
CA LEU A 275 -10.66 9.39 7.73
C LEU A 275 -9.69 9.66 6.57
N LEU A 276 -10.13 10.38 5.55
CA LEU A 276 -9.28 10.86 4.47
C LEU A 276 -8.15 11.76 5.01
N ALA A 277 -8.49 12.77 5.84
CA ALA A 277 -7.53 13.74 6.37
C ALA A 277 -6.33 13.09 7.04
N THR A 278 -6.58 12.01 7.73
CA THR A 278 -5.53 11.29 8.47
C THR A 278 -4.81 10.23 7.65
N SER A 279 -5.49 9.65 6.67
CA SER A 279 -4.85 8.76 5.68
C SER A 279 -3.82 9.53 4.84
N PHE A 280 -4.10 10.80 4.57
CA PHE A 280 -3.28 11.69 3.75
C PHE A 280 -3.01 13.02 4.46
N PRO A 281 -2.11 13.04 5.47
CA PRO A 281 -1.86 14.25 6.28
C PRO A 281 -1.27 15.41 5.49
N ASP A 282 -0.76 15.16 4.30
CA ASP A 282 -0.21 16.17 3.40
C ASP A 282 -1.28 16.73 2.42
N VAL A 283 -2.52 16.21 2.45
CA VAL A 283 -3.66 16.66 1.64
C VAL A 283 -4.47 17.68 2.44
N ASN A 284 -4.69 18.82 1.85
CA ASN A 284 -5.60 19.84 2.41
C ASN A 284 -7.03 19.55 1.92
N ILE A 285 -7.88 19.07 2.83
CA ILE A 285 -9.28 18.74 2.49
C ILE A 285 -10.04 19.96 1.93
N ALA A 286 -9.69 21.16 2.32
CA ALA A 286 -10.38 22.35 1.83
C ALA A 286 -10.04 22.69 0.36
N THR A 287 -8.87 22.26 -0.14
CA THR A 287 -8.36 22.69 -1.45
C THR A 287 -8.04 21.54 -2.41
N ASP A 288 -7.76 20.34 -1.89
CA ASP A 288 -7.22 19.25 -2.68
C ASP A 288 -8.25 18.15 -3.00
N VAL A 289 -9.42 18.22 -2.36
CA VAL A 289 -10.52 17.29 -2.59
C VAL A 289 -11.71 17.98 -3.25
N GLU A 290 -12.45 17.19 -4.02
CA GLU A 290 -13.70 17.63 -4.65
C GLU A 290 -14.89 17.20 -3.80
N ASN A 291 -15.79 18.12 -3.51
CA ASN A 291 -17.04 17.83 -2.82
C ASN A 291 -18.04 17.24 -3.80
N THR A 292 -18.70 16.14 -3.43
CA THR A 292 -19.79 15.62 -4.23
C THR A 292 -21.11 16.35 -3.88
N SER A 293 -22.00 16.51 -4.87
CA SER A 293 -23.38 16.93 -4.62
C SER A 293 -24.24 15.84 -3.99
N TYR A 294 -23.74 14.60 -3.95
CA TYR A 294 -24.43 13.45 -3.41
C TYR A 294 -24.42 13.48 -1.88
N VAL A 295 -25.55 13.10 -1.30
CA VAL A 295 -25.73 12.86 0.13
C VAL A 295 -26.26 11.45 0.29
N SER A 296 -25.59 10.59 1.03
CA SER A 296 -26.03 9.23 1.29
C SER A 296 -27.35 9.21 2.11
N PRO A 297 -28.09 8.11 2.11
CA PRO A 297 -29.28 7.96 2.94
C PRO A 297 -29.04 8.22 4.44
N ASP A 298 -27.82 7.92 4.91
CA ASP A 298 -27.40 8.14 6.29
C ASP A 298 -26.87 9.57 6.56
N GLY A 299 -26.94 10.45 5.55
CA GLY A 299 -26.55 11.87 5.68
C GLY A 299 -25.08 12.16 5.45
N HIS A 300 -24.24 11.17 5.08
CA HIS A 300 -22.85 11.38 4.73
C HIS A 300 -22.71 12.14 3.40
N ARG A 301 -21.73 13.05 3.34
CA ARG A 301 -21.34 13.75 2.11
C ARG A 301 -19.94 13.29 1.72
N PRO A 302 -19.79 12.33 0.81
CA PRO A 302 -18.49 11.85 0.42
C PRO A 302 -17.69 12.94 -0.29
N VAL A 303 -16.38 12.95 -0.05
CA VAL A 303 -15.42 13.77 -0.76
C VAL A 303 -14.57 12.89 -1.66
N MET A 304 -14.14 13.43 -2.80
CA MET A 304 -13.34 12.70 -3.77
C MET A 304 -11.91 13.22 -3.85
N LEU A 305 -10.96 12.29 -3.88
CA LEU A 305 -9.55 12.57 -4.12
C LEU A 305 -9.07 11.71 -5.28
N GLY A 306 -8.63 12.34 -6.34
CA GLY A 306 -8.18 11.64 -7.54
C GLY A 306 -7.02 12.33 -8.25
N ASP A 307 -6.39 11.59 -9.15
CA ASP A 307 -5.39 12.11 -10.08
C ASP A 307 -5.30 11.22 -11.32
N SER A 308 -4.85 11.81 -12.42
CA SER A 308 -4.79 11.10 -13.70
C SER A 308 -3.47 11.34 -14.43
N GLU A 309 -3.15 10.45 -15.37
CA GLU A 309 -2.06 10.62 -16.32
C GLU A 309 -2.49 10.22 -17.72
N GLY A 310 -1.87 10.86 -18.71
CA GLY A 310 -2.04 10.52 -20.11
C GLY A 310 -1.02 9.48 -20.59
N PHE A 311 -0.88 9.38 -21.90
CA PHE A 311 0.08 8.46 -22.53
C PHE A 311 1.54 8.68 -22.10
N ARG A 312 1.93 9.92 -21.84
CA ARG A 312 3.29 10.25 -21.35
C ARG A 312 3.37 10.06 -19.84
N ASN A 313 4.57 9.68 -19.36
CA ASN A 313 4.82 9.58 -17.94
C ASN A 313 4.57 10.92 -17.22
N ARG A 314 3.91 10.85 -16.07
CA ARG A 314 3.73 12.04 -15.21
C ARG A 314 5.06 12.55 -14.67
N LYS A 315 5.12 13.85 -14.42
CA LYS A 315 6.32 14.54 -13.89
C LYS A 315 6.14 14.97 -12.42
N THR A 316 4.91 15.02 -11.94
CA THR A 316 4.57 15.45 -10.58
C THR A 316 4.12 14.28 -9.71
N TYR A 317 4.21 14.42 -8.41
CA TYR A 317 3.68 13.43 -7.47
C TYR A 317 2.14 13.43 -7.52
N ALA A 318 1.52 12.26 -7.43
CA ALA A 318 0.07 12.15 -7.51
C ALA A 318 -0.59 12.57 -6.18
N LYS A 319 -1.73 13.26 -6.25
CA LYS A 319 -2.49 13.72 -5.08
C LYS A 319 -2.84 12.57 -4.12
N PRO A 320 -3.37 11.40 -4.58
CA PRO A 320 -3.64 10.27 -3.69
C PRO A 320 -2.39 9.51 -3.21
N GLY A 321 -1.20 10.03 -3.46
CA GLY A 321 0.05 9.48 -2.95
C GLY A 321 0.24 7.99 -3.26
N GLY A 322 0.57 7.20 -2.24
CA GLY A 322 0.87 5.77 -2.38
C GLY A 322 -0.26 4.95 -3.04
N CYS A 323 -1.52 5.28 -2.77
CA CYS A 323 -2.67 4.58 -3.34
C CYS A 323 -2.68 4.65 -4.87
N TYR A 324 -2.39 5.82 -5.44
CA TYR A 324 -2.27 6.00 -6.89
C TYR A 324 -1.23 5.06 -7.50
N TYR A 325 -0.02 5.01 -6.92
CA TYR A 325 1.08 4.21 -7.47
C TYR A 325 0.85 2.70 -7.28
N SER A 326 0.26 2.29 -6.17
CA SER A 326 -0.12 0.90 -5.92
C SER A 326 -1.23 0.43 -6.88
N ALA A 327 -2.22 1.29 -7.14
CA ALA A 327 -3.27 1.02 -8.12
C ALA A 327 -2.69 0.92 -9.54
N ARG A 328 -1.83 1.88 -9.93
CA ARG A 328 -1.17 1.87 -11.23
C ARG A 328 -0.32 0.61 -11.44
N LEU A 329 0.37 0.13 -10.39
CA LEU A 329 1.14 -1.11 -10.47
C LEU A 329 0.23 -2.30 -10.76
N ALA A 330 -0.85 -2.49 -10.00
CA ALA A 330 -1.77 -3.61 -10.21
C ALA A 330 -2.41 -3.61 -11.60
N VAL A 331 -2.82 -2.45 -12.12
CA VAL A 331 -3.31 -2.30 -13.51
C VAL A 331 -2.22 -2.66 -14.52
N SER A 332 -1.00 -2.17 -14.31
CA SER A 332 0.11 -2.45 -15.21
C SER A 332 0.49 -3.93 -15.21
N GLU A 333 0.48 -4.58 -14.06
CA GLU A 333 0.70 -6.04 -13.93
C GLU A 333 -0.33 -6.83 -14.75
N TYR A 334 -1.60 -6.46 -14.62
CA TYR A 334 -2.67 -7.12 -15.35
C TYR A 334 -2.54 -6.95 -16.87
N LEU A 335 -2.39 -5.71 -17.36
CA LEU A 335 -2.28 -5.41 -18.79
C LEU A 335 -1.03 -6.05 -19.42
N ASP A 336 0.10 -6.06 -18.72
CA ASP A 336 1.32 -6.73 -19.17
C ASP A 336 1.12 -8.26 -19.27
N THR A 337 0.42 -8.86 -18.31
CA THR A 337 0.11 -10.29 -18.29
C THR A 337 -0.76 -10.71 -19.47
N ILE A 338 -1.80 -9.97 -19.78
CA ILE A 338 -2.70 -10.25 -20.91
C ILE A 338 -2.13 -9.75 -22.25
N ARG A 339 -0.98 -9.08 -22.25
CA ARG A 339 -0.32 -8.47 -23.41
C ARG A 339 -1.27 -7.56 -24.21
N ARG A 340 -1.93 -6.65 -23.50
CA ARG A 340 -2.84 -5.65 -24.06
C ARG A 340 -2.54 -4.27 -23.52
N GLN A 341 -2.93 -3.27 -24.28
CA GLN A 341 -2.95 -1.87 -23.88
C GLN A 341 -4.40 -1.40 -23.72
N ALA A 342 -4.65 -0.58 -22.71
CA ALA A 342 -5.96 0.03 -22.47
C ALA A 342 -5.81 1.36 -21.75
N GLY A 343 -6.81 2.23 -21.84
CA GLY A 343 -7.06 3.25 -20.84
C GLY A 343 -7.67 2.57 -19.59
N ALA A 344 -7.32 3.04 -18.41
CA ALA A 344 -7.80 2.46 -17.16
C ALA A 344 -8.31 3.56 -16.22
N ILE A 345 -9.56 3.44 -15.80
CA ILE A 345 -10.21 4.29 -14.82
C ILE A 345 -10.54 3.41 -13.62
N MET A 346 -9.87 3.68 -12.50
CA MET A 346 -10.03 2.92 -11.28
C MET A 346 -10.74 3.77 -10.24
N LEU A 347 -11.88 3.31 -9.78
CA LEU A 347 -12.77 3.99 -8.87
C LEU A 347 -12.90 3.19 -7.57
N ARG A 348 -12.93 3.89 -6.43
CA ARG A 348 -13.08 3.27 -5.12
C ARG A 348 -14.06 4.05 -4.27
N GLU A 349 -15.12 3.41 -3.78
CA GLU A 349 -15.94 3.90 -2.68
C GLU A 349 -15.45 3.33 -1.36
N ILE A 350 -15.30 4.19 -0.37
CA ILE A 350 -14.83 3.86 0.97
C ILE A 350 -15.95 4.18 1.94
N HIS A 351 -16.64 3.12 2.35
CA HIS A 351 -17.79 3.21 3.21
C HIS A 351 -17.41 3.24 4.70
N PRO A 352 -18.34 3.64 5.57
CA PRO A 352 -18.07 3.78 7.00
C PRO A 352 -17.56 2.53 7.71
N GLY A 353 -17.83 1.32 7.22
CA GLY A 353 -17.26 0.08 7.75
C GLY A 353 -15.76 -0.09 7.52
N TYR A 354 -15.12 0.75 6.71
CA TYR A 354 -13.67 0.90 6.68
C TYR A 354 -13.20 1.70 7.88
N ILE A 355 -13.24 1.08 9.06
CA ILE A 355 -13.06 1.75 10.36
C ILE A 355 -11.70 2.40 10.56
N MET A 356 -10.67 1.96 9.84
CA MET A 356 -9.32 2.53 9.91
C MET A 356 -8.49 2.20 8.66
N PRO A 357 -7.54 3.05 8.26
CA PRO A 357 -6.61 2.74 7.18
C PRO A 357 -5.65 1.62 7.60
N VAL A 358 -5.55 0.59 6.77
CA VAL A 358 -4.66 -0.56 7.01
C VAL A 358 -3.36 -0.50 6.19
N GLY A 359 -3.23 0.48 5.30
CA GLY A 359 -2.07 0.71 4.45
C GLY A 359 -2.37 0.57 2.96
N VAL A 360 -1.47 1.09 2.13
CA VAL A 360 -1.64 1.09 0.65
C VAL A 360 -1.58 -0.30 0.02
N TRP A 361 -1.07 -1.31 0.73
CA TRP A 361 -1.14 -2.71 0.31
C TRP A 361 -2.58 -3.13 0.01
N ASN A 362 -3.55 -2.63 0.78
CA ASN A 362 -4.97 -2.93 0.57
C ASN A 362 -5.42 -2.54 -0.84
N VAL A 363 -5.00 -1.39 -1.35
CA VAL A 363 -5.29 -0.97 -2.73
C VAL A 363 -4.65 -1.92 -3.73
N ARG A 364 -3.35 -2.20 -3.60
CA ARG A 364 -2.63 -3.07 -4.54
C ARG A 364 -3.23 -4.46 -4.60
N GLU A 365 -3.43 -5.10 -3.44
CA GLU A 365 -3.92 -6.48 -3.39
C GLU A 365 -5.41 -6.58 -3.79
N SER A 366 -6.23 -5.59 -3.41
CA SER A 366 -7.63 -5.55 -3.84
C SER A 366 -7.76 -5.42 -5.36
N LEU A 367 -6.91 -4.61 -6.01
CA LEU A 367 -6.93 -4.50 -7.47
C LEU A 367 -6.34 -5.73 -8.16
N ARG A 368 -5.34 -6.40 -7.57
CA ARG A 368 -4.89 -7.70 -8.03
C ARG A 368 -6.00 -8.76 -7.94
N ALA A 369 -6.80 -8.73 -6.87
CA ALA A 369 -7.96 -9.59 -6.72
C ALA A 369 -9.08 -9.22 -7.71
N LEU A 370 -9.33 -7.92 -7.90
CA LEU A 370 -10.30 -7.41 -8.87
C LEU A 370 -10.03 -7.95 -10.28
N PHE A 371 -8.79 -7.91 -10.75
CA PHE A 371 -8.45 -8.42 -12.08
C PHE A 371 -8.46 -9.95 -12.20
N LYS A 372 -8.64 -10.69 -11.12
CA LYS A 372 -8.94 -12.12 -11.12
C LYS A 372 -10.43 -12.43 -11.20
N THR A 373 -11.30 -11.45 -11.02
CA THR A 373 -12.74 -11.62 -11.20
C THR A 373 -13.11 -11.63 -12.68
N ARG A 374 -14.33 -12.13 -12.98
CA ARG A 374 -14.88 -12.03 -14.33
C ARG A 374 -15.27 -10.58 -14.60
N PHE A 375 -14.90 -10.05 -15.75
CA PHE A 375 -15.36 -8.73 -16.21
C PHE A 375 -16.68 -8.83 -16.96
N GLU A 376 -17.42 -7.73 -16.99
CA GLU A 376 -18.54 -7.50 -17.89
C GLU A 376 -18.08 -6.63 -19.06
N GLN A 377 -18.60 -6.96 -20.25
CA GLN A 377 -18.21 -6.36 -21.51
C GLN A 377 -19.27 -5.37 -22.00
N PHE A 378 -18.83 -4.25 -22.54
CA PHE A 378 -19.71 -3.19 -23.03
C PHE A 378 -19.16 -2.60 -24.33
N ASP A 379 -20.10 -2.08 -25.17
CA ASP A 379 -19.76 -1.49 -26.47
C ASP A 379 -19.47 0.03 -26.36
N SER A 380 -19.82 0.65 -25.23
CA SER A 380 -19.65 2.09 -25.03
C SER A 380 -19.33 2.46 -23.59
N MET A 381 -18.70 3.61 -23.40
CA MET A 381 -18.47 4.19 -22.08
C MET A 381 -19.79 4.43 -21.34
N ASP A 382 -20.85 4.85 -22.07
CA ASP A 382 -22.15 5.15 -21.46
C ASP A 382 -22.80 3.89 -20.88
N SER A 383 -22.80 2.78 -21.62
CA SER A 383 -23.31 1.50 -21.14
C SER A 383 -22.48 0.94 -19.97
N ALA A 384 -21.15 1.07 -20.04
CA ALA A 384 -20.28 0.69 -18.94
C ALA A 384 -20.57 1.51 -17.66
N MET A 385 -20.70 2.83 -17.77
CA MET A 385 -21.01 3.71 -16.64
C MET A 385 -22.44 3.54 -16.11
N ASN A 386 -23.41 3.17 -16.95
CA ASN A 386 -24.74 2.80 -16.48
C ASN A 386 -24.71 1.54 -15.62
N HIS A 387 -23.89 0.56 -16.00
CA HIS A 387 -23.64 -0.62 -15.16
C HIS A 387 -22.92 -0.26 -13.86
N VAL A 388 -21.87 0.57 -13.91
CA VAL A 388 -21.16 1.06 -12.71
C VAL A 388 -22.11 1.71 -11.71
N SER A 389 -23.12 2.44 -12.18
CA SER A 389 -24.15 3.07 -11.33
C SER A 389 -25.04 2.06 -10.58
N THR A 390 -25.03 0.80 -10.97
CA THR A 390 -25.74 -0.27 -10.22
C THR A 390 -24.86 -0.88 -9.13
N ILE A 391 -23.56 -0.56 -9.14
CA ILE A 391 -22.56 -1.08 -8.19
C ILE A 391 -22.30 -0.07 -7.08
N PHE A 392 -22.17 1.19 -7.45
CA PHE A 392 -21.80 2.28 -6.55
C PHE A 392 -23.03 2.98 -5.98
N GLU A 393 -22.85 3.55 -4.80
CA GLU A 393 -23.84 4.38 -4.13
C GLU A 393 -23.85 5.80 -4.74
N ILE A 394 -22.67 6.33 -5.07
CA ILE A 394 -22.54 7.64 -5.72
C ILE A 394 -23.03 7.53 -7.17
N PRO A 395 -24.02 8.38 -7.57
CA PRO A 395 -24.56 8.37 -8.92
C PRO A 395 -23.51 8.63 -10.00
N LYS A 396 -23.72 8.09 -11.20
CA LYS A 396 -22.91 8.28 -12.41
C LYS A 396 -22.42 9.71 -12.60
N ARG A 397 -23.30 10.69 -12.38
CA ARG A 397 -22.99 12.12 -12.53
C ARG A 397 -21.86 12.57 -11.61
N GLY A 398 -21.87 12.12 -10.34
CA GLY A 398 -20.84 12.46 -9.36
C GLY A 398 -19.44 11.97 -9.79
N TRP A 399 -19.37 10.78 -10.37
CA TRP A 399 -18.13 10.24 -10.92
C TRP A 399 -17.66 11.00 -12.16
N ILE A 400 -18.57 11.33 -13.09
CA ILE A 400 -18.21 12.09 -14.31
C ILE A 400 -17.71 13.49 -13.94
N GLU A 401 -18.35 14.18 -13.01
CA GLU A 401 -17.95 15.52 -12.58
C GLU A 401 -16.56 15.56 -11.95
N ASN A 402 -16.11 14.45 -11.36
CA ASN A 402 -14.84 14.37 -10.62
C ASN A 402 -13.74 13.54 -11.33
N SER A 403 -13.99 13.04 -12.52
CA SER A 403 -13.03 12.25 -13.30
C SER A 403 -12.58 12.99 -14.56
N ALA A 404 -11.28 13.25 -14.67
CA ALA A 404 -10.72 13.89 -15.85
C ALA A 404 -10.85 13.01 -17.10
N LEU A 405 -10.75 11.68 -16.96
CA LEU A 405 -10.88 10.76 -18.09
C LEU A 405 -12.33 10.56 -18.50
N LEU A 406 -13.27 10.48 -17.56
CA LEU A 406 -14.70 10.40 -17.89
C LEU A 406 -15.18 11.70 -18.53
N GLN A 407 -14.80 12.87 -18.01
CA GLN A 407 -15.12 14.15 -18.64
C GLN A 407 -14.65 14.20 -20.09
N LYS A 408 -13.43 13.74 -20.37
CA LYS A 408 -12.94 13.65 -21.75
C LYS A 408 -13.79 12.70 -22.59
N ALA A 409 -14.15 11.55 -22.08
CA ALA A 409 -14.94 10.56 -22.79
C ALA A 409 -16.36 11.07 -23.13
N TYR A 410 -16.96 11.89 -22.26
CA TYR A 410 -18.33 12.40 -22.45
C TYR A 410 -18.41 13.75 -23.18
N PHE A 411 -17.43 14.63 -22.99
CA PHE A 411 -17.54 16.03 -23.47
C PHE A 411 -16.54 16.40 -24.55
N GLN A 412 -15.48 15.59 -24.75
CA GLN A 412 -14.51 15.87 -25.84
C GLN A 412 -15.03 15.26 -27.14
N ARG A 413 -15.40 16.12 -28.13
CA ARG A 413 -15.74 15.67 -29.47
C ARG A 413 -14.55 15.00 -30.13
N LYS A 414 -14.79 13.85 -30.76
CA LYS A 414 -13.76 13.17 -31.57
C LYS A 414 -13.59 13.88 -32.89
N ILE A 415 -12.34 13.98 -33.40
CA ILE A 415 -12.05 14.59 -34.71
C ILE A 415 -12.82 13.88 -35.82
N SER A 416 -13.12 12.59 -35.68
CA SER A 416 -13.97 11.82 -36.61
C SER A 416 -15.43 12.27 -36.69
N GLU A 417 -15.91 13.14 -35.81
CA GLU A 417 -17.25 13.71 -35.85
C GLU A 417 -17.32 14.99 -36.72
N PHE A 418 -16.19 15.43 -37.23
CA PHE A 418 -16.07 16.62 -38.08
C PHE A 418 -15.76 16.30 -39.57
N ASN A 419 -15.74 14.99 -39.92
CA ASN A 419 -15.53 14.53 -41.31
C ASN A 419 -16.83 14.03 -41.93
#